data_a947ad80ef6edb72ecff67c7640cf519
#
_entry.id   a947ad80ef6edb72ecff67c7640cf519
#
_cell.length_a   1.000
_cell.length_b   1.000
_cell.length_c   1.000
_cell.angle_alpha   90.00
_cell.angle_beta   90.00
_cell.angle_gamma   90.00
#
_symmetry.space_group_name_H-M   'P 1'
#
loop_
_entity.id
_entity.type
_entity.pdbx_description
1 polymer ?
#
loop_
_entity_poly.entity_id
_entity_poly.type
_entity_poly.pdbx_seq_one_letter_code
_entity_poly.pdbx_strand_id
1 'polypeptide(L)'
;PYAYEALSPNISGDTLHFHHDKHFQTYVDNLNTALADCPECQSKPLDELLKNLDRLPDPKRTAIRNNGGGVYNHLLYFDGMCACHSSRPSGGLAMAMERDFGSFEGWKEQMKAAALGQFGSGYAWLVSETSGKLSVMKLPNQDCPLSMGLWPVLCLDVWEHAYYLDYQNRRAEYVDRWFERVNWPFAQERYEGCRQ
;
A
#
# COMPACT_ATOMS: atom_id res chain seq x y z
N PRO A 1 0.31 13.58 4.05
CA PRO A 1 1.53 13.74 4.85
C PRO A 1 2.51 14.77 4.28
N TYR A 2 2.33 15.21 3.02
CA TYR A 2 3.15 16.19 2.29
C TYR A 2 2.27 17.04 1.37
N ALA A 3 2.82 18.17 0.84
CA ALA A 3 2.11 18.99 -0.14
C ALA A 3 1.89 18.21 -1.45
N TYR A 4 0.83 18.52 -2.19
CA TYR A 4 0.50 17.78 -3.42
C TYR A 4 1.62 17.80 -4.45
N GLU A 5 2.38 18.89 -4.56
CA GLU A 5 3.49 19.01 -5.50
C GLU A 5 4.79 18.35 -5.03
N ALA A 6 4.82 17.83 -3.80
CA ALA A 6 6.05 17.33 -3.18
C ALA A 6 6.68 16.12 -3.89
N LEU A 7 5.88 15.36 -4.64
CA LEU A 7 6.36 14.20 -5.40
C LEU A 7 6.67 14.51 -6.86
N SER A 8 6.45 15.76 -7.31
CA SER A 8 6.77 16.16 -8.68
C SER A 8 8.28 16.07 -8.96
N PRO A 9 8.71 15.76 -10.18
CA PRO A 9 7.88 15.44 -11.34
C PRO A 9 7.45 13.96 -11.45
N ASN A 10 7.72 13.12 -10.44
CA ASN A 10 7.46 11.68 -10.49
C ASN A 10 5.95 11.36 -10.41
N ILE A 11 5.22 12.09 -9.60
CA ILE A 11 3.76 12.06 -9.49
C ILE A 11 3.29 13.51 -9.37
N SER A 12 2.41 13.95 -10.27
CA SER A 12 1.95 15.34 -10.30
C SER A 12 1.01 15.68 -9.13
N GLY A 13 0.92 16.98 -8.81
CA GLY A 13 -0.06 17.46 -7.86
C GLY A 13 -1.49 17.16 -8.28
N ASP A 14 -1.81 17.25 -9.57
CA ASP A 14 -3.14 16.93 -10.12
C ASP A 14 -3.49 15.45 -9.85
N THR A 15 -2.56 14.53 -10.11
CA THR A 15 -2.75 13.11 -9.80
C THR A 15 -3.03 12.92 -8.29
N LEU A 16 -2.23 13.55 -7.42
CA LEU A 16 -2.43 13.44 -5.97
C LEU A 16 -3.72 14.07 -5.48
N HIS A 17 -4.19 15.19 -6.07
CA HIS A 17 -5.49 15.78 -5.74
C HIS A 17 -6.65 14.82 -6.05
N PHE A 18 -6.66 14.21 -7.23
CA PHE A 18 -7.70 13.21 -7.56
C PHE A 18 -7.56 11.96 -6.70
N HIS A 19 -6.34 11.48 -6.51
CA HIS A 19 -6.08 10.25 -5.78
C HIS A 19 -6.47 10.37 -4.30
N HIS A 20 -6.05 11.46 -3.63
CA HIS A 20 -6.33 11.69 -2.22
C HIS A 20 -7.75 12.25 -2.00
N ASP A 21 -8.12 13.38 -2.66
CA ASP A 21 -9.33 14.11 -2.30
C ASP A 21 -10.61 13.50 -2.92
N LYS A 22 -10.47 12.59 -3.89
CA LYS A 22 -11.61 11.94 -4.52
C LYS A 22 -11.62 10.43 -4.27
N HIS A 23 -10.61 9.70 -4.76
CA HIS A 23 -10.62 8.23 -4.63
C HIS A 23 -10.49 7.78 -3.18
N PHE A 24 -9.47 8.23 -2.46
CA PHE A 24 -9.29 7.87 -1.05
C PHE A 24 -10.45 8.38 -0.19
N GLN A 25 -10.89 9.65 -0.35
CA GLN A 25 -12.01 10.20 0.40
C GLN A 25 -13.30 9.39 0.18
N THR A 26 -13.57 8.93 -1.04
CA THR A 26 -14.72 8.07 -1.34
C THR A 26 -14.67 6.76 -0.55
N TYR A 27 -13.50 6.13 -0.42
CA TYR A 27 -13.36 4.93 0.42
C TYR A 27 -13.61 5.23 1.90
N VAL A 28 -13.17 6.37 2.41
CA VAL A 28 -13.43 6.81 3.78
C VAL A 28 -14.94 6.99 4.02
N ASP A 29 -15.63 7.70 3.13
CA ASP A 29 -17.06 7.96 3.24
C ASP A 29 -17.89 6.67 3.18
N ASN A 30 -17.55 5.78 2.26
CA ASN A 30 -18.21 4.49 2.10
C ASN A 30 -17.95 3.56 3.30
N LEU A 31 -16.72 3.56 3.84
CA LEU A 31 -16.40 2.79 5.04
C LEU A 31 -17.20 3.30 6.24
N ASN A 32 -17.24 4.61 6.46
CA ASN A 32 -18.03 5.21 7.53
C ASN A 32 -19.51 4.85 7.42
N THR A 33 -20.05 4.89 6.20
CA THR A 33 -21.43 4.46 5.92
C THR A 33 -21.64 2.97 6.24
N ALA A 34 -20.70 2.11 5.85
CA ALA A 34 -20.76 0.68 6.10
C ALA A 34 -20.69 0.32 7.59
N LEU A 35 -20.01 1.16 8.39
CA LEU A 35 -19.84 0.95 9.81
C LEU A 35 -20.96 1.59 10.66
N ALA A 36 -21.80 2.48 10.11
CA ALA A 36 -22.75 3.31 10.86
C ALA A 36 -23.70 2.51 11.75
N ASP A 37 -24.10 1.30 11.34
CA ASP A 37 -25.00 0.41 12.08
C ASP A 37 -24.27 -0.80 12.71
N CYS A 38 -22.95 -0.71 12.94
CA CYS A 38 -22.13 -1.77 13.54
C CYS A 38 -21.24 -1.21 14.67
N PRO A 39 -21.80 -0.92 15.88
CA PRO A 39 -21.03 -0.34 16.98
C PRO A 39 -19.80 -1.17 17.36
N GLU A 40 -19.92 -2.49 17.32
CA GLU A 40 -18.80 -3.41 17.59
C GLU A 40 -17.70 -3.33 16.51
N CYS A 41 -18.02 -2.95 15.27
CA CYS A 41 -17.04 -2.71 14.23
C CYS A 41 -16.37 -1.33 14.42
N GLN A 42 -17.16 -0.30 14.79
CA GLN A 42 -16.64 1.06 15.00
C GLN A 42 -15.65 1.14 16.17
N SER A 43 -15.78 0.27 17.15
CA SER A 43 -14.90 0.24 18.33
C SER A 43 -13.51 -0.39 18.04
N LYS A 44 -13.32 -1.00 16.86
CA LYS A 44 -12.10 -1.70 16.49
C LYS A 44 -11.21 -0.87 15.58
N PRO A 45 -9.88 -0.97 15.73
CA PRO A 45 -8.94 -0.45 14.73
C PRO A 45 -9.18 -1.09 13.35
N LEU A 46 -8.92 -0.32 12.29
CA LEU A 46 -9.16 -0.78 10.91
C LEU A 46 -8.33 -2.02 10.55
N ASP A 47 -7.09 -2.08 11.01
CA ASP A 47 -6.22 -3.23 10.77
C ASP A 47 -6.75 -4.50 11.45
N GLU A 48 -7.38 -4.39 12.64
CA GLU A 48 -8.03 -5.52 13.31
C GLU A 48 -9.25 -6.00 12.51
N LEU A 49 -10.06 -5.10 11.96
CA LEU A 49 -11.19 -5.47 11.10
C LEU A 49 -10.70 -6.22 9.85
N LEU A 50 -9.64 -5.72 9.20
CA LEU A 50 -9.07 -6.34 7.99
C LEU A 50 -8.43 -7.70 8.28
N LYS A 51 -7.80 -7.88 9.43
CA LYS A 51 -7.25 -9.19 9.88
C LYS A 51 -8.33 -10.22 10.14
N ASN A 52 -9.53 -9.80 10.50
CA ASN A 52 -10.62 -10.67 10.95
C ASN A 52 -11.85 -10.63 10.02
N LEU A 53 -11.66 -10.38 8.73
CA LEU A 53 -12.76 -10.30 7.75
C LEU A 53 -13.69 -11.53 7.79
N ASP A 54 -13.14 -12.72 7.95
CA ASP A 54 -13.92 -13.96 7.99
C ASP A 54 -14.87 -14.08 9.19
N ARG A 55 -14.64 -13.29 10.24
CA ARG A 55 -15.52 -13.23 11.43
C ARG A 55 -16.67 -12.24 11.27
N LEU A 56 -16.65 -11.45 10.21
CA LEU A 56 -17.68 -10.46 9.93
C LEU A 56 -18.83 -11.10 9.13
N PRO A 57 -20.10 -10.76 9.45
CA PRO A 57 -21.23 -11.21 8.65
C PRO A 57 -21.26 -10.50 7.28
N ASP A 58 -21.76 -11.19 6.25
CA ASP A 58 -22.14 -10.54 5.01
C ASP A 58 -23.43 -9.70 5.26
N PRO A 59 -23.60 -8.52 4.67
CA PRO A 59 -22.73 -7.88 3.66
C PRO A 59 -21.58 -7.03 4.25
N LYS A 60 -21.44 -6.94 5.59
CA LYS A 60 -20.40 -6.12 6.25
C LYS A 60 -18.99 -6.53 5.81
N ARG A 61 -18.73 -7.83 5.73
CA ARG A 61 -17.45 -8.36 5.26
C ARG A 61 -17.03 -7.77 3.92
N THR A 62 -17.92 -7.81 2.93
CA THR A 62 -17.64 -7.29 1.57
C THR A 62 -17.42 -5.78 1.60
N ALA A 63 -18.24 -5.02 2.33
CA ALA A 63 -18.10 -3.57 2.42
C ALA A 63 -16.78 -3.17 3.10
N ILE A 64 -16.42 -3.83 4.20
CA ILE A 64 -15.17 -3.56 4.93
C ILE A 64 -13.95 -4.02 4.12
N ARG A 65 -14.01 -5.19 3.47
CA ARG A 65 -12.94 -5.64 2.56
C ARG A 65 -12.65 -4.60 1.48
N ASN A 66 -13.68 -4.08 0.81
CA ASN A 66 -13.51 -3.17 -0.31
C ASN A 66 -13.16 -1.75 0.16
N ASN A 67 -13.93 -1.18 1.08
CA ASN A 67 -13.74 0.22 1.48
C ASN A 67 -12.71 0.35 2.60
N GLY A 68 -12.70 -0.55 3.57
CA GLY A 68 -11.66 -0.59 4.61
C GLY A 68 -10.29 -0.93 4.03
N GLY A 69 -10.23 -1.90 3.12
CA GLY A 69 -9.02 -2.17 2.33
C GLY A 69 -8.59 -0.93 1.53
N GLY A 70 -9.54 -0.24 0.88
CA GLY A 70 -9.27 1.01 0.18
C GLY A 70 -8.66 2.08 1.09
N VAL A 71 -9.23 2.29 2.27
CA VAL A 71 -8.68 3.26 3.24
C VAL A 71 -7.27 2.85 3.68
N TYR A 72 -7.09 1.60 4.09
CA TYR A 72 -5.81 1.13 4.61
C TYR A 72 -4.70 1.18 3.53
N ASN A 73 -5.01 0.68 2.33
CA ASN A 73 -4.04 0.60 1.23
C ASN A 73 -3.58 2.00 0.78
N HIS A 74 -4.50 2.97 0.68
CA HIS A 74 -4.15 4.35 0.32
C HIS A 74 -3.33 5.04 1.40
N LEU A 75 -3.65 4.87 2.70
CA LEU A 75 -2.84 5.41 3.79
C LEU A 75 -1.41 4.87 3.71
N LEU A 76 -1.25 3.55 3.56
CA LEU A 76 0.06 2.94 3.44
C LEU A 76 0.82 3.41 2.18
N TYR A 77 0.11 3.58 1.06
CA TYR A 77 0.70 4.10 -0.19
C TYR A 77 1.20 5.53 -0.01
N PHE A 78 0.38 6.43 0.53
CA PHE A 78 0.78 7.83 0.72
C PHE A 78 1.91 7.98 1.75
N ASP A 79 1.83 7.32 2.91
CA ASP A 79 2.87 7.36 3.93
C ASP A 79 4.16 6.66 3.48
N GLY A 80 4.02 5.67 2.59
CA GLY A 80 5.13 4.95 1.96
C GLY A 80 5.95 5.75 0.96
N MET A 81 5.54 7.00 0.65
CA MET A 81 6.25 7.92 -0.24
C MET A 81 6.68 9.19 0.49
N CYS A 82 7.75 9.82 0.01
CA CYS A 82 8.22 11.11 0.53
C CYS A 82 8.83 11.98 -0.57
N ALA A 83 8.88 13.29 -0.28
CA ALA A 83 9.63 14.27 -1.08
C ALA A 83 11.16 14.05 -1.01
N CYS A 84 11.61 13.35 0.03
CA CYS A 84 13.02 13.09 0.26
C CYS A 84 13.56 12.03 -0.72
N HIS A 85 14.75 12.27 -1.25
CA HIS A 85 15.47 11.33 -2.08
C HIS A 85 16.35 10.41 -1.22
N SER A 86 15.76 9.60 -0.34
CA SER A 86 16.54 8.55 0.30
C SER A 86 16.58 7.33 -0.63
N SER A 87 17.74 7.03 -1.16
CA SER A 87 17.89 6.07 -2.26
C SER A 87 17.81 4.62 -1.84
N ARG A 88 17.93 4.27 -0.57
CA ARG A 88 18.04 2.86 -0.09
C ARG A 88 17.54 2.68 1.35
N PRO A 89 17.04 1.47 1.69
CA PRO A 89 16.72 1.10 3.06
C PRO A 89 17.99 1.04 3.92
N SER A 90 17.80 1.11 5.23
CA SER A 90 18.86 0.99 6.23
C SER A 90 18.45 0.00 7.33
N GLY A 91 19.31 -0.25 8.31
CA GLY A 91 18.98 -1.02 9.51
C GLY A 91 18.51 -2.44 9.24
N GLY A 92 17.52 -2.88 10.01
CA GLY A 92 16.97 -4.24 9.96
C GLY A 92 16.30 -4.59 8.65
N LEU A 93 15.63 -3.61 8.01
CA LEU A 93 14.99 -3.80 6.71
C LEU A 93 16.02 -4.07 5.62
N ALA A 94 17.14 -3.33 5.59
CA ALA A 94 18.20 -3.56 4.60
C ALA A 94 18.79 -4.97 4.73
N MET A 95 19.06 -5.41 5.96
CA MET A 95 19.57 -6.77 6.22
C MET A 95 18.58 -7.85 5.81
N ALA A 96 17.28 -7.62 6.07
CA ALA A 96 16.23 -8.55 5.66
C ALA A 96 16.08 -8.61 4.13
N MET A 97 16.18 -7.47 3.45
CA MET A 97 16.15 -7.44 1.98
C MET A 97 17.33 -8.21 1.38
N GLU A 98 18.54 -8.05 1.92
CA GLU A 98 19.71 -8.80 1.48
C GLU A 98 19.52 -10.30 1.69
N ARG A 99 19.02 -10.70 2.87
CA ARG A 99 18.76 -12.10 3.20
C ARG A 99 17.71 -12.75 2.29
N ASP A 100 16.58 -12.05 2.04
CA ASP A 100 15.40 -12.67 1.44
C ASP A 100 15.35 -12.49 -0.10
N PHE A 101 15.98 -11.45 -0.63
CA PHE A 101 16.00 -11.14 -2.08
C PHE A 101 17.41 -11.20 -2.69
N GLY A 102 18.45 -11.45 -1.87
CA GLY A 102 19.85 -11.47 -2.30
C GLY A 102 20.47 -10.09 -2.51
N SER A 103 19.66 -9.06 -2.74
CA SER A 103 20.09 -7.66 -2.87
C SER A 103 18.89 -6.70 -2.89
N PHE A 104 19.15 -5.41 -2.75
CA PHE A 104 18.17 -4.36 -2.98
C PHE A 104 17.63 -4.38 -4.43
N GLU A 105 18.49 -4.59 -5.40
CA GLU A 105 18.13 -4.71 -6.81
C GLU A 105 17.23 -5.93 -7.05
N GLY A 106 17.53 -7.07 -6.41
CA GLY A 106 16.70 -8.28 -6.48
C GLY A 106 15.28 -8.05 -5.95
N TRP A 107 15.15 -7.30 -4.83
CA TRP A 107 13.85 -6.85 -4.37
C TRP A 107 13.15 -5.94 -5.39
N LYS A 108 13.88 -4.95 -5.92
CA LYS A 108 13.33 -3.98 -6.88
C LYS A 108 12.79 -4.67 -8.14
N GLU A 109 13.52 -5.65 -8.66
CA GLU A 109 13.10 -6.46 -9.80
C GLU A 109 11.82 -7.24 -9.50
N GLN A 110 11.72 -7.90 -8.33
CA GLN A 110 10.53 -8.64 -7.93
C GLN A 110 9.32 -7.71 -7.73
N MET A 111 9.53 -6.56 -7.07
CA MET A 111 8.46 -5.57 -6.87
C MET A 111 7.95 -5.00 -8.20
N LYS A 112 8.86 -4.69 -9.13
CA LYS A 112 8.50 -4.25 -10.49
C LYS A 112 7.74 -5.35 -11.25
N ALA A 113 8.20 -6.59 -11.18
CA ALA A 113 7.51 -7.72 -11.82
C ALA A 113 6.10 -7.92 -11.25
N ALA A 114 5.92 -7.80 -9.93
CA ALA A 114 4.62 -7.88 -9.28
C ALA A 114 3.68 -6.75 -9.75
N ALA A 115 4.17 -5.50 -9.79
CA ALA A 115 3.43 -4.33 -10.21
C ALA A 115 2.96 -4.41 -11.67
N LEU A 116 3.86 -4.82 -12.57
CA LEU A 116 3.54 -4.99 -14.01
C LEU A 116 2.69 -6.21 -14.27
N GLY A 117 2.87 -7.27 -13.49
CA GLY A 117 2.11 -8.52 -13.60
C GLY A 117 0.72 -8.46 -12.94
N GLN A 118 0.37 -7.37 -12.21
CA GLN A 118 -0.98 -7.21 -11.69
C GLN A 118 -1.93 -6.87 -12.84
N PHE A 119 -2.76 -7.83 -13.21
CA PHE A 119 -3.76 -7.66 -14.25
C PHE A 119 -4.93 -6.84 -13.72
N GLY A 120 -5.23 -5.72 -14.39
CA GLY A 120 -6.26 -4.77 -13.93
C GLY A 120 -5.82 -3.97 -12.71
N SER A 121 -6.80 -3.60 -11.89
CA SER A 121 -6.62 -2.81 -10.67
C SER A 121 -6.04 -3.62 -9.53
N GLY A 122 -5.23 -3.02 -8.71
CA GLY A 122 -4.66 -3.65 -7.52
C GLY A 122 -3.38 -2.99 -7.05
N TYR A 123 -2.61 -3.74 -6.27
CA TYR A 123 -1.37 -3.27 -5.64
C TYR A 123 -0.28 -4.33 -5.73
N ALA A 124 0.97 -3.87 -5.81
CA ALA A 124 2.14 -4.67 -5.49
C ALA A 124 2.60 -4.36 -4.05
N TRP A 125 3.04 -5.37 -3.32
CA TRP A 125 3.30 -5.29 -1.90
C TRP A 125 4.68 -5.82 -1.53
N LEU A 126 5.36 -5.15 -0.62
CA LEU A 126 6.38 -5.73 0.24
C LEU A 126 5.71 -6.09 1.56
N VAL A 127 5.73 -7.35 1.92
CA VAL A 127 5.12 -7.86 3.15
C VAL A 127 6.14 -8.58 4.03
N SER A 128 5.86 -8.62 5.34
CA SER A 128 6.62 -9.38 6.32
C SER A 128 5.73 -10.43 6.99
N GLU A 129 6.28 -11.61 7.21
CA GLU A 129 5.74 -12.56 8.18
C GLU A 129 6.12 -12.13 9.61
N THR A 130 5.47 -12.70 10.63
CA THR A 130 5.84 -12.50 12.04
C THR A 130 7.27 -12.93 12.36
N SER A 131 7.82 -13.85 11.57
CA SER A 131 9.25 -14.25 11.62
C SER A 131 10.21 -13.13 11.18
N GLY A 132 9.69 -12.06 10.57
CA GLY A 132 10.46 -11.01 9.92
C GLY A 132 10.96 -11.41 8.52
N LYS A 133 10.48 -12.54 7.95
CA LYS A 133 10.77 -12.91 6.57
C LYS A 133 9.98 -12.00 5.61
N LEU A 134 10.68 -11.43 4.65
CA LEU A 134 10.10 -10.58 3.62
C LEU A 134 9.69 -11.38 2.38
N SER A 135 8.61 -10.94 1.75
CA SER A 135 8.24 -11.40 0.41
C SER A 135 7.55 -10.30 -0.39
N VAL A 136 7.54 -10.46 -1.71
CA VAL A 136 6.80 -9.60 -2.62
C VAL A 136 5.59 -10.35 -3.13
N MET A 137 4.46 -9.67 -3.16
CA MET A 137 3.21 -10.21 -3.69
C MET A 137 2.40 -9.15 -4.43
N LYS A 138 1.34 -9.56 -5.11
CA LYS A 138 0.35 -8.68 -5.72
C LYS A 138 -1.05 -9.13 -5.36
N LEU A 139 -1.95 -8.18 -5.16
CA LEU A 139 -3.36 -8.46 -4.85
C LEU A 139 -4.26 -7.58 -5.73
N PRO A 140 -5.41 -8.11 -6.16
CA PRO A 140 -6.36 -7.37 -6.98
C PRO A 140 -7.18 -6.39 -6.13
N ASN A 141 -7.69 -5.35 -6.80
CA ASN A 141 -8.63 -4.39 -6.26
C ASN A 141 -8.13 -3.78 -4.94
N GLN A 142 -8.92 -3.86 -3.86
CA GLN A 142 -8.58 -3.35 -2.53
C GLN A 142 -8.27 -4.48 -1.53
N ASP A 143 -7.95 -5.68 -2.02
CA ASP A 143 -7.49 -6.75 -1.15
C ASP A 143 -6.22 -6.35 -0.40
N CYS A 144 -6.16 -6.72 0.88
CA CYS A 144 -5.09 -6.31 1.78
C CYS A 144 -4.39 -7.54 2.38
N PRO A 145 -3.05 -7.58 2.43
CA PRO A 145 -2.32 -8.70 3.01
C PRO A 145 -2.65 -9.00 4.48
N LEU A 146 -3.18 -8.02 5.22
CA LEU A 146 -3.62 -8.24 6.61
C LEU A 146 -4.64 -9.38 6.74
N SER A 147 -5.55 -9.53 5.78
CA SER A 147 -6.52 -10.62 5.76
C SER A 147 -5.91 -12.01 5.54
N MET A 148 -4.65 -12.05 5.14
CA MET A 148 -3.86 -13.26 4.91
C MET A 148 -2.86 -13.54 6.05
N GLY A 149 -2.91 -12.74 7.13
CA GLY A 149 -1.97 -12.84 8.25
C GLY A 149 -0.57 -12.31 7.95
N LEU A 150 -0.42 -11.52 6.88
CA LEU A 150 0.84 -10.89 6.49
C LEU A 150 0.84 -9.40 6.87
N TRP A 151 2.01 -8.89 7.26
CA TRP A 151 2.18 -7.50 7.65
C TRP A 151 2.66 -6.64 6.47
N PRO A 152 1.88 -5.66 5.99
CA PRO A 152 2.29 -4.79 4.90
C PRO A 152 3.37 -3.81 5.35
N VAL A 153 4.50 -3.80 4.64
CA VAL A 153 5.63 -2.88 4.86
C VAL A 153 5.57 -1.70 3.90
N LEU A 154 5.36 -2.00 2.61
CA LEU A 154 5.16 -1.02 1.54
C LEU A 154 4.11 -1.53 0.56
N CYS A 155 3.43 -0.61 -0.11
CA CYS A 155 2.62 -0.94 -1.28
C CYS A 155 2.84 0.07 -2.41
N LEU A 156 2.66 -0.41 -3.63
CA LEU A 156 2.62 0.37 -4.85
C LEU A 156 1.25 0.21 -5.48
N ASP A 157 0.51 1.29 -5.58
CA ASP A 157 -0.80 1.33 -6.23
C ASP A 157 -0.63 1.23 -7.76
N VAL A 158 -1.27 0.24 -8.37
CA VAL A 158 -1.29 0.07 -9.83
C VAL A 158 -2.70 0.15 -10.42
N TRP A 159 -3.66 0.69 -9.65
CA TRP A 159 -4.89 1.23 -10.22
C TRP A 159 -4.54 2.35 -11.19
N GLU A 160 -5.24 2.46 -12.30
CA GLU A 160 -4.95 3.51 -13.31
C GLU A 160 -5.10 4.93 -12.76
N HIS A 161 -5.99 5.14 -11.79
CA HIS A 161 -6.12 6.46 -11.15
C HIS A 161 -4.85 6.95 -10.44
N ALA A 162 -3.94 6.05 -10.07
CA ALA A 162 -2.70 6.41 -9.39
C ALA A 162 -1.66 7.02 -10.36
N TYR A 163 -1.80 6.79 -11.69
CA TYR A 163 -0.75 7.19 -12.63
C TYR A 163 -1.23 7.65 -14.01
N TYR A 164 -2.51 7.46 -14.37
CA TYR A 164 -2.95 7.63 -15.76
C TYR A 164 -2.83 9.07 -16.25
N LEU A 165 -3.03 10.09 -15.40
CA LEU A 165 -2.89 11.50 -15.79
C LEU A 165 -1.45 11.82 -16.22
N ASP A 166 -0.45 11.23 -15.56
CA ASP A 166 0.96 11.49 -15.82
C ASP A 166 1.56 10.53 -16.87
N TYR A 167 1.17 9.27 -16.83
CA TYR A 167 1.84 8.21 -17.58
C TYR A 167 0.97 7.49 -18.60
N GLN A 168 -0.36 7.65 -18.59
CA GLN A 168 -1.31 6.95 -19.42
C GLN A 168 -1.06 5.42 -19.38
N ASN A 169 -0.81 4.78 -20.50
CA ASN A 169 -0.53 3.34 -20.58
C ASN A 169 0.89 2.93 -20.15
N ARG A 170 1.74 3.90 -19.81
CA ARG A 170 3.16 3.66 -19.47
C ARG A 170 3.34 3.27 -18.01
N ARG A 171 2.62 2.24 -17.53
CA ARG A 171 2.73 1.75 -16.14
C ARG A 171 4.19 1.46 -15.72
N ALA A 172 4.99 0.92 -16.63
CA ALA A 172 6.39 0.59 -16.33
C ALA A 172 7.22 1.83 -15.94
N GLU A 173 6.99 2.97 -16.62
CA GLU A 173 7.66 4.23 -16.32
C GLU A 173 7.21 4.77 -14.95
N TYR A 174 5.91 4.75 -14.65
CA TYR A 174 5.38 5.11 -13.34
C TYR A 174 6.03 4.28 -12.21
N VAL A 175 6.10 2.95 -12.39
CA VAL A 175 6.72 2.05 -11.41
C VAL A 175 8.19 2.41 -11.17
N ASP A 176 8.95 2.71 -12.23
CA ASP A 176 10.34 3.14 -12.11
C ASP A 176 10.48 4.46 -11.35
N ARG A 177 9.57 5.42 -11.58
CA ARG A 177 9.55 6.71 -10.88
C ARG A 177 9.10 6.60 -9.43
N TRP A 178 8.20 5.68 -9.11
CA TRP A 178 7.77 5.44 -7.74
C TRP A 178 8.95 5.01 -6.83
N PHE A 179 9.87 4.18 -7.32
CA PHE A 179 11.04 3.76 -6.55
C PHE A 179 11.91 4.92 -6.06
N GLU A 180 11.90 6.05 -6.76
CA GLU A 180 12.64 7.25 -6.38
C GLU A 180 11.98 8.02 -5.22
N ARG A 181 10.74 7.68 -4.88
CA ARG A 181 9.91 8.35 -3.87
C ARG A 181 9.61 7.49 -2.64
N VAL A 182 10.18 6.30 -2.54
CA VAL A 182 9.94 5.42 -1.39
C VAL A 182 10.46 6.06 -0.10
N ASN A 183 9.58 6.08 0.91
CA ASN A 183 9.88 6.54 2.27
C ASN A 183 10.52 5.41 3.08
N TRP A 184 11.85 5.26 2.95
CA TRP A 184 12.57 4.18 3.63
C TRP A 184 12.54 4.25 5.14
N PRO A 185 12.60 5.43 5.82
CA PRO A 185 12.37 5.54 7.26
C PRO A 185 11.03 4.94 7.69
N PHE A 186 9.94 5.28 7.01
CA PHE A 186 8.62 4.71 7.25
C PHE A 186 8.60 3.19 7.03
N ALA A 187 9.18 2.71 5.92
CA ALA A 187 9.25 1.28 5.64
C ALA A 187 10.04 0.51 6.71
N GLN A 188 11.13 1.10 7.25
CA GLN A 188 11.91 0.54 8.34
C GLN A 188 11.09 0.43 9.62
N GLU A 189 10.37 1.51 10.00
CA GLU A 189 9.49 1.53 11.17
C GLU A 189 8.39 0.47 11.05
N ARG A 190 7.75 0.39 9.89
CA ARG A 190 6.74 -0.64 9.59
C ARG A 190 7.30 -2.06 9.73
N TYR A 191 8.49 -2.30 9.21
CA TYR A 191 9.14 -3.61 9.31
C TYR A 191 9.47 -3.99 10.76
N GLU A 192 9.92 -3.04 11.56
CA GLU A 192 10.21 -3.28 12.98
C GLU A 192 8.93 -3.53 13.79
N GLY A 193 7.84 -2.83 13.47
CA GLY A 193 6.55 -2.98 14.12
C GLY A 193 5.89 -4.36 13.90
N CYS A 194 6.27 -5.12 12.88
CA CYS A 194 5.72 -6.46 12.67
C CYS A 194 6.18 -7.51 13.69
N ARG A 195 7.21 -7.19 14.48
CA ARG A 195 7.85 -8.10 15.45
C ARG A 195 7.37 -7.89 16.89
N GLN A 196 6.51 -6.91 17.11
CA GLN A 196 5.88 -6.61 18.39
C GLN A 196 4.49 -7.27 18.48
#